data_be45be8ab32582af4c9b2d71e1b18610
#
_entry.id   be45be8ab32582af4c9b2d71e1b18610
#
_cell.length_a   1.000
_cell.length_b   1.000
_cell.length_c   1.000
_cell.angle_alpha   90.00
_cell.angle_beta   90.00
_cell.angle_gamma   90.00
#
_symmetry.space_group_name_H-M   'P 1'
#
loop_
_entity.id
_entity.type
_entity.pdbx_description
1 polymer ?
#
loop_
_entity_poly.entity_id
_entity_poly.type
_entity_poly.pdbx_seq_one_letter_code
_entity_poly.pdbx_strand_id
1 'polypeptide(L)'
;MRTTTPLSSILIGKDEDLPGINIKSKKMINNFLIIDCTGTNDSIALKIDNKFFIKKLQTNLTKNEILTLEILSFIKKYNLELNNKFTIFVNAGPGSFSGVRISLAVAKGIQIVKGVNIYSYNNFLLNAAPYLVEKKEIATIQKTNNYYYYCLGTFIKNYNFTTPEKLDLSKLKNKNLLFVVPNEIKDDEIVKNIHFKKIRLAKFNLKNIVLLIENNLIENKLIKPLYLS
;
A
#
# COMPACT_ATOMS: atom_id res chain seq x y z
N MET A 1 4.22 1.55 -41.55
CA MET A 1 4.74 0.47 -40.70
C MET A 1 4.60 0.90 -39.25
N ARG A 2 3.69 0.31 -38.50
CA ARG A 2 3.51 0.60 -37.06
C ARG A 2 4.39 -0.37 -36.30
N THR A 3 5.44 0.13 -35.68
CA THR A 3 6.32 -0.66 -34.80
C THR A 3 5.57 -0.94 -33.51
N THR A 4 5.22 -2.18 -33.30
CA THR A 4 4.69 -2.70 -32.03
C THR A 4 5.82 -2.75 -31.02
N THR A 5 5.77 -1.89 -30.02
CA THR A 5 6.66 -1.93 -28.85
C THR A 5 6.41 -3.22 -28.06
N PRO A 6 7.44 -3.94 -27.61
CA PRO A 6 7.26 -5.20 -26.89
C PRO A 6 6.67 -4.96 -25.50
N LEU A 7 5.68 -5.76 -25.16
CA LEU A 7 5.08 -5.88 -23.81
C LEU A 7 6.13 -6.47 -22.83
N SER A 8 7.08 -5.66 -22.39
CA SER A 8 8.06 -6.06 -21.40
C SER A 8 7.66 -5.63 -20.00
N SER A 9 7.60 -6.61 -19.14
CA SER A 9 7.53 -6.63 -17.68
C SER A 9 6.15 -6.78 -17.03
N ILE A 10 5.50 -7.94 -17.30
CA ILE A 10 4.53 -8.48 -16.35
C ILE A 10 5.31 -9.44 -15.45
N LEU A 11 5.58 -9.05 -14.22
CA LEU A 11 6.16 -9.95 -13.23
C LEU A 11 5.05 -10.87 -12.72
N ILE A 12 5.11 -12.13 -13.09
CA ILE A 12 4.30 -13.20 -12.47
C ILE A 12 5.07 -13.65 -11.23
N GLY A 13 4.71 -13.13 -10.06
CA GLY A 13 5.26 -13.64 -8.81
C GLY A 13 4.61 -14.96 -8.46
N LYS A 14 5.38 -16.05 -8.37
CA LYS A 14 4.96 -17.28 -7.68
C LYS A 14 4.90 -16.98 -6.18
N ASP A 15 3.94 -17.59 -5.49
CA ASP A 15 3.84 -17.54 -4.04
C ASP A 15 5.10 -18.18 -3.43
N GLU A 16 6.05 -17.35 -3.01
CA GLU A 16 7.06 -17.79 -2.05
C GLU A 16 6.43 -17.63 -0.66
N ASP A 17 6.41 -18.73 0.05
CA ASP A 17 5.77 -19.01 1.32
C ASP A 17 5.58 -17.81 2.27
N LEU A 18 4.32 -17.39 2.42
CA LEU A 18 3.90 -16.61 3.57
C LEU A 18 3.75 -17.57 4.76
N PRO A 19 4.26 -17.26 5.95
CA PRO A 19 4.13 -18.13 7.11
C PRO A 19 2.65 -18.38 7.41
N GLY A 20 2.27 -19.65 7.52
CA GLY A 20 0.90 -20.10 7.71
C GLY A 20 0.25 -19.52 8.95
N ILE A 21 -0.73 -18.64 8.76
CA ILE A 21 -1.61 -18.14 9.80
C ILE A 21 -2.96 -18.83 9.66
N ASN A 22 -3.33 -19.57 10.69
CA ASN A 22 -4.59 -20.31 10.78
C ASN A 22 -5.76 -19.33 10.97
N ILE A 23 -6.54 -19.07 9.90
CA ILE A 23 -7.60 -18.04 9.89
C ILE A 23 -8.97 -18.70 10.02
N LYS A 24 -9.63 -18.49 11.15
CA LYS A 24 -11.07 -18.74 11.29
C LYS A 24 -11.86 -17.72 10.47
N SER A 25 -12.53 -18.23 9.45
CA SER A 25 -13.61 -17.64 8.64
C SER A 25 -13.85 -16.13 8.73
N LYS A 26 -13.12 -15.36 7.94
CA LYS A 26 -13.53 -14.04 7.48
C LYS A 26 -13.69 -14.12 5.96
N LYS A 27 -14.74 -13.48 5.44
CA LYS A 27 -15.04 -13.43 4.01
C LYS A 27 -13.80 -12.94 3.26
N MET A 28 -13.01 -13.87 2.73
CA MET A 28 -11.79 -13.53 2.01
C MET A 28 -12.18 -12.75 0.75
N ILE A 29 -11.63 -11.57 0.61
CA ILE A 29 -11.74 -10.79 -0.63
C ILE A 29 -10.78 -11.44 -1.62
N ASN A 30 -11.29 -12.35 -2.45
CA ASN A 30 -10.47 -13.15 -3.34
C ASN A 30 -9.96 -12.36 -4.54
N ASN A 31 -10.80 -11.49 -5.09
CA ASN A 31 -10.50 -10.74 -6.30
C ASN A 31 -10.56 -9.24 -6.01
N PHE A 32 -9.48 -8.53 -6.27
CA PHE A 32 -9.41 -7.10 -6.06
C PHE A 32 -8.35 -6.42 -6.92
N LEU A 33 -8.56 -5.14 -7.15
CA LEU A 33 -7.60 -4.24 -7.78
C LEU A 33 -6.93 -3.36 -6.71
N ILE A 34 -5.63 -3.14 -6.83
CA ILE A 34 -4.89 -2.15 -6.05
C ILE A 34 -4.46 -1.02 -6.98
N ILE A 35 -4.61 0.22 -6.54
CA ILE A 35 -4.12 1.41 -7.22
C ILE A 35 -3.17 2.14 -6.26
N ASP A 36 -1.91 2.27 -6.66
CA ASP A 36 -0.88 2.97 -5.92
C ASP A 36 -0.12 3.93 -6.83
N CYS A 37 -0.40 5.23 -6.71
CA CYS A 37 0.30 6.30 -7.42
C CYS A 37 0.90 7.31 -6.45
N THR A 38 1.43 6.82 -5.32
CA THR A 38 1.95 7.67 -4.24
C THR A 38 3.40 8.09 -4.42
N GLY A 39 4.14 7.51 -5.37
CA GLY A 39 5.59 7.78 -5.47
C GLY A 39 6.26 7.34 -6.76
N THR A 40 7.51 6.94 -6.61
CA THR A 40 8.38 6.49 -7.71
C THR A 40 8.04 5.10 -8.25
N ASN A 41 7.25 4.33 -7.50
CA ASN A 41 6.82 2.98 -7.86
C ASN A 41 5.33 2.92 -8.20
N ASP A 42 4.80 3.97 -8.86
CA ASP A 42 3.41 4.01 -9.29
C ASP A 42 3.04 2.71 -10.00
N SER A 43 2.00 2.04 -9.51
CA SER A 43 1.66 0.69 -9.93
C SER A 43 0.18 0.41 -9.80
N ILE A 44 -0.32 -0.49 -10.62
CA ILE A 44 -1.58 -1.17 -10.38
C ILE A 44 -1.30 -2.66 -10.16
N ALA A 45 -2.06 -3.28 -9.29
CA ALA A 45 -1.98 -4.72 -9.08
C ALA A 45 -3.38 -5.32 -9.06
N LEU A 46 -3.48 -6.52 -9.59
CA LEU A 46 -4.71 -7.29 -9.61
C LEU A 46 -4.45 -8.61 -8.89
N LYS A 47 -5.26 -8.91 -7.88
CA LYS A 47 -5.32 -10.25 -7.29
C LYS A 47 -6.54 -10.97 -7.85
N ILE A 48 -6.32 -12.16 -8.42
CA ILE A 48 -7.36 -13.09 -8.83
C ILE A 48 -7.04 -14.42 -8.17
N ASP A 49 -7.92 -14.88 -7.31
CA ASP A 49 -7.72 -16.07 -6.47
C ASP A 49 -6.38 -15.97 -5.71
N ASN A 50 -5.40 -16.84 -6.03
CA ASN A 50 -4.09 -16.85 -5.39
C ASN A 50 -2.99 -16.19 -6.24
N LYS A 51 -3.32 -15.57 -7.37
CA LYS A 51 -2.32 -14.98 -8.27
C LYS A 51 -2.33 -13.45 -8.19
N PHE A 52 -1.13 -12.86 -8.15
CA PHE A 52 -0.93 -11.42 -8.24
C PHE A 52 -0.34 -11.06 -9.61
N PHE A 53 -0.94 -10.06 -10.24
CA PHE A 53 -0.48 -9.45 -11.48
C PHE A 53 -0.17 -7.99 -11.18
N ILE A 54 1.10 -7.61 -11.24
CA ILE A 54 1.54 -6.25 -10.91
C ILE A 54 2.04 -5.58 -12.17
N LYS A 55 1.60 -4.36 -12.44
CA LYS A 55 2.06 -3.53 -13.54
C LYS A 55 2.55 -2.20 -13.00
N LYS A 56 3.82 -1.88 -13.26
CA LYS A 56 4.37 -0.54 -13.03
C LYS A 56 3.83 0.40 -14.09
N LEU A 57 3.45 1.60 -13.67
CA LEU A 57 3.00 2.66 -14.56
C LEU A 57 4.21 3.44 -15.06
N GLN A 58 4.22 3.75 -16.36
CA GLN A 58 5.29 4.57 -16.93
C GLN A 58 5.10 6.04 -16.54
N THR A 59 6.19 6.72 -16.18
CA THR A 59 6.17 8.09 -15.66
C THR A 59 6.07 9.18 -16.74
N ASN A 60 6.18 8.82 -18.01
CA ASN A 60 6.39 9.76 -19.12
C ASN A 60 5.11 10.37 -19.72
N LEU A 61 3.93 9.99 -19.25
CA LEU A 61 2.64 10.47 -19.73
C LEU A 61 1.84 11.09 -18.57
N THR A 62 0.80 11.84 -18.88
CA THR A 62 -0.05 12.39 -17.82
C THR A 62 -0.69 11.25 -17.01
N LYS A 63 -0.50 11.26 -15.70
CA LYS A 63 -0.94 10.16 -14.81
C LYS A 63 -2.42 9.80 -14.96
N ASN A 64 -3.26 10.77 -15.31
CA ASN A 64 -4.70 10.58 -15.46
C ASN A 64 -5.08 9.64 -16.61
N GLU A 65 -4.54 9.92 -17.79
CA GLU A 65 -4.88 9.17 -19.01
C GLU A 65 -4.37 7.74 -18.93
N ILE A 66 -3.12 7.58 -18.46
CA ILE A 66 -2.51 6.27 -18.35
C ILE A 66 -3.24 5.39 -17.35
N LEU A 67 -3.52 5.90 -16.16
CA LEU A 67 -4.09 5.08 -15.09
C LEU A 67 -5.43 4.46 -15.51
N THR A 68 -6.30 5.25 -16.13
CA THR A 68 -7.60 4.78 -16.61
C THR A 68 -7.44 3.72 -17.71
N LEU A 69 -6.58 3.98 -18.70
CA LEU A 69 -6.33 3.04 -19.80
C LEU A 69 -5.71 1.74 -19.30
N GLU A 70 -4.79 1.82 -18.35
CA GLU A 70 -4.14 0.65 -17.77
C GLU A 70 -5.11 -0.20 -16.96
N ILE A 71 -5.98 0.42 -16.16
CA ILE A 71 -7.03 -0.29 -15.44
C ILE A 71 -7.99 -0.98 -16.43
N LEU A 72 -8.45 -0.28 -17.47
CA LEU A 72 -9.31 -0.86 -18.50
C LEU A 72 -8.62 -2.02 -19.22
N SER A 73 -7.32 -1.90 -19.51
CA SER A 73 -6.56 -2.98 -20.12
C SER A 73 -6.49 -4.23 -19.25
N PHE A 74 -6.32 -4.06 -17.91
CA PHE A 74 -6.35 -5.16 -16.96
C PHE A 74 -7.72 -5.83 -16.91
N ILE A 75 -8.80 -5.05 -16.82
CA ILE A 75 -10.17 -5.54 -16.79
C ILE A 75 -10.44 -6.39 -18.04
N LYS A 76 -10.10 -5.86 -19.22
CA LYS A 76 -10.27 -6.56 -20.50
C LYS A 76 -9.42 -7.83 -20.59
N LYS A 77 -8.13 -7.74 -20.22
CA LYS A 77 -7.17 -8.85 -20.31
C LYS A 77 -7.59 -10.07 -19.48
N TYR A 78 -8.13 -9.84 -18.30
CA TYR A 78 -8.50 -10.90 -17.37
C TYR A 78 -10.01 -11.17 -17.33
N ASN A 79 -10.77 -10.59 -18.28
CA ASN A 79 -12.22 -10.71 -18.40
C ASN A 79 -12.94 -10.50 -17.06
N LEU A 80 -12.57 -9.42 -16.35
CA LEU A 80 -13.08 -9.14 -15.02
C LEU A 80 -14.46 -8.49 -15.09
N GLU A 81 -15.37 -9.01 -14.31
CA GLU A 81 -16.65 -8.38 -14.07
C GLU A 81 -16.54 -7.43 -12.86
N LEU A 82 -16.71 -6.13 -13.11
CA LEU A 82 -16.78 -5.11 -12.06
C LEU A 82 -18.24 -4.94 -11.62
N ASN A 83 -18.51 -5.33 -10.38
CA ASN A 83 -19.82 -5.23 -9.74
C ASN A 83 -19.65 -4.97 -8.23
N ASN A 84 -20.74 -4.96 -7.47
CA ASN A 84 -20.74 -4.72 -6.03
C ASN A 84 -20.02 -5.77 -5.18
N LYS A 85 -19.56 -6.87 -5.75
CA LYS A 85 -18.72 -7.88 -5.09
C LYS A 85 -17.23 -7.64 -5.31
N PHE A 86 -16.86 -6.80 -6.29
CA PHE A 86 -15.48 -6.47 -6.60
C PHE A 86 -14.97 -5.36 -5.68
N THR A 87 -13.71 -5.41 -5.32
CA THR A 87 -13.07 -4.45 -4.41
C THR A 87 -11.90 -3.74 -5.08
N ILE A 88 -11.78 -2.44 -4.83
CA ILE A 88 -10.63 -1.63 -5.20
C ILE A 88 -9.97 -1.10 -3.92
N PHE A 89 -8.68 -1.35 -3.76
CA PHE A 89 -7.85 -0.76 -2.71
C PHE A 89 -7.05 0.40 -3.28
N VAL A 90 -7.10 1.55 -2.62
CA VAL A 90 -6.39 2.76 -3.06
C VAL A 90 -5.42 3.21 -1.99
N ASN A 91 -4.19 3.51 -2.37
CA ASN A 91 -3.23 4.11 -1.45
C ASN A 91 -3.59 5.60 -1.25
N ALA A 92 -3.89 5.95 0.00
CA ALA A 92 -4.22 7.32 0.40
C ALA A 92 -2.99 8.20 0.69
N GLY A 93 -1.77 7.66 0.57
CA GLY A 93 -0.51 8.37 0.84
C GLY A 93 0.15 7.91 2.16
N PRO A 94 1.08 8.70 2.69
CA PRO A 94 1.60 9.94 2.11
C PRO A 94 2.40 9.71 0.82
N GLY A 95 2.46 10.73 -0.03
CA GLY A 95 3.20 10.65 -1.29
C GLY A 95 2.81 11.73 -2.28
N SER A 96 2.91 11.44 -3.56
CA SER A 96 2.58 12.37 -4.66
C SER A 96 1.15 12.90 -4.53
N PHE A 97 1.03 14.20 -4.32
CA PHE A 97 -0.26 14.89 -4.15
C PHE A 97 -1.21 14.64 -5.34
N SER A 98 -0.72 14.81 -6.55
CA SER A 98 -1.50 14.55 -7.77
C SER A 98 -1.83 13.07 -7.93
N GLY A 99 -0.84 12.17 -7.70
CA GLY A 99 -1.02 10.75 -7.86
C GLY A 99 -2.09 10.16 -6.93
N VAL A 100 -2.10 10.56 -5.65
CA VAL A 100 -3.13 10.14 -4.69
C VAL A 100 -4.52 10.60 -5.14
N ARG A 101 -4.65 11.86 -5.54
CA ARG A 101 -5.95 12.41 -5.99
C ARG A 101 -6.48 11.72 -7.22
N ILE A 102 -5.61 11.45 -8.19
CA ILE A 102 -5.97 10.76 -9.43
C ILE A 102 -6.45 9.34 -9.13
N SER A 103 -5.71 8.61 -8.31
CA SER A 103 -6.08 7.25 -7.91
C SER A 103 -7.46 7.20 -7.26
N LEU A 104 -7.71 8.13 -6.35
CA LEU A 104 -9.01 8.24 -5.68
C LEU A 104 -10.13 8.65 -6.65
N ALA A 105 -9.88 9.59 -7.56
CA ALA A 105 -10.86 10.03 -8.54
C ALA A 105 -11.25 8.90 -9.50
N VAL A 106 -10.27 8.16 -10.02
CA VAL A 106 -10.51 7.01 -10.91
C VAL A 106 -11.28 5.91 -10.19
N ALA A 107 -10.87 5.54 -8.96
CA ALA A 107 -11.56 4.53 -8.18
C ALA A 107 -13.01 4.93 -7.89
N LYS A 108 -13.26 6.18 -7.50
CA LYS A 108 -14.63 6.69 -7.27
C LYS A 108 -15.45 6.73 -8.54
N GLY A 109 -14.87 7.10 -9.67
CA GLY A 109 -15.56 7.02 -10.97
C GLY A 109 -16.02 5.60 -11.29
N ILE A 110 -15.15 4.61 -11.10
CA ILE A 110 -15.51 3.20 -11.27
C ILE A 110 -16.60 2.78 -10.28
N GLN A 111 -16.52 3.22 -9.02
CA GLN A 111 -17.54 2.93 -8.01
C GLN A 111 -18.92 3.44 -8.42
N ILE A 112 -19.00 4.68 -8.88
CA ILE A 112 -20.28 5.29 -9.31
C ILE A 112 -20.90 4.50 -10.45
N VAL A 113 -20.10 4.04 -11.41
CA VAL A 113 -20.60 3.36 -12.62
C VAL A 113 -20.88 1.87 -12.38
N LYS A 114 -20.05 1.20 -11.58
CA LYS A 114 -20.05 -0.27 -11.42
C LYS A 114 -20.46 -0.77 -10.04
N GLY A 115 -20.63 0.13 -9.08
CA GLY A 115 -21.03 -0.24 -7.71
C GLY A 115 -19.95 -0.99 -6.92
N VAL A 116 -18.68 -0.97 -7.34
CA VAL A 116 -17.58 -1.65 -6.65
C VAL A 116 -17.36 -1.10 -5.25
N ASN A 117 -16.80 -1.93 -4.36
CA ASN A 117 -16.38 -1.48 -3.04
C ASN A 117 -15.01 -0.79 -3.13
N ILE A 118 -14.84 0.32 -2.40
CA ILE A 118 -13.54 0.99 -2.30
C ILE A 118 -13.10 1.01 -0.85
N TYR A 119 -11.83 0.67 -0.64
CA TYR A 119 -11.14 0.76 0.65
C TYR A 119 -9.83 1.51 0.46
N SER A 120 -9.33 2.12 1.52
CA SER A 120 -8.02 2.77 1.52
C SER A 120 -7.05 2.11 2.48
N TYR A 121 -5.78 2.24 2.15
CA TYR A 121 -4.63 1.98 3.01
C TYR A 121 -3.63 3.12 2.86
N ASN A 122 -2.59 3.11 3.66
CA ASN A 122 -1.53 4.11 3.57
C ASN A 122 -0.14 3.46 3.66
N ASN A 123 0.89 4.21 3.33
CA ASN A 123 2.26 3.71 3.28
C ASN A 123 2.80 3.31 4.66
N PHE A 124 2.35 3.92 5.75
CA PHE A 124 2.75 3.50 7.09
C PHE A 124 2.27 2.07 7.37
N LEU A 125 0.99 1.79 7.10
CA LEU A 125 0.40 0.47 7.29
C LEU A 125 0.99 -0.56 6.35
N LEU A 126 1.16 -0.23 5.06
CA LEU A 126 1.72 -1.15 4.06
C LEU A 126 3.13 -1.62 4.44
N ASN A 127 3.95 -0.71 4.96
CA ASN A 127 5.31 -1.02 5.40
C ASN A 127 5.33 -1.78 6.73
N ALA A 128 4.40 -1.51 7.65
CA ALA A 128 4.29 -2.23 8.91
C ALA A 128 3.79 -3.67 8.73
N ALA A 129 3.00 -3.94 7.70
CA ALA A 129 2.25 -5.19 7.52
C ALA A 129 3.07 -6.47 7.73
N PRO A 130 4.28 -6.66 7.16
CA PRO A 130 5.07 -7.87 7.35
C PRO A 130 5.50 -8.12 8.81
N TYR A 131 5.53 -7.08 9.63
CA TYR A 131 6.05 -7.12 11.00
C TYR A 131 4.95 -7.21 12.06
N LEU A 132 3.67 -7.21 11.66
CA LEU A 132 2.54 -7.36 12.57
C LEU A 132 2.56 -8.70 13.31
N VAL A 133 3.15 -9.73 12.70
CA VAL A 133 3.33 -11.06 13.33
C VAL A 133 4.18 -11.01 14.60
N GLU A 134 5.09 -10.03 14.73
CA GLU A 134 5.94 -9.89 15.92
C GLU A 134 5.16 -9.47 17.17
N LYS A 135 3.91 -8.99 17.02
CA LYS A 135 3.01 -8.54 18.12
C LYS A 135 3.67 -7.54 19.07
N LYS A 136 4.59 -6.73 18.54
CA LYS A 136 5.30 -5.68 19.27
C LYS A 136 4.71 -4.32 18.97
N GLU A 137 5.01 -3.33 19.79
CA GLU A 137 4.77 -1.95 19.42
C GLU A 137 5.67 -1.54 18.26
N ILE A 138 5.08 -0.93 17.24
CA ILE A 138 5.75 -0.59 15.98
C ILE A 138 5.69 0.92 15.77
N ALA A 139 6.84 1.53 15.48
CA ALA A 139 6.90 2.89 14.96
C ALA A 139 7.27 2.85 13.48
N THR A 140 6.30 3.05 12.60
CA THR A 140 6.55 3.08 11.17
C THR A 140 6.89 4.49 10.72
N ILE A 141 8.05 4.66 10.09
CA ILE A 141 8.56 5.96 9.64
C ILE A 141 8.31 6.13 8.15
N GLN A 142 7.98 7.35 7.74
CA GLN A 142 7.90 7.79 6.35
C GLN A 142 8.60 9.14 6.20
N LYS A 143 9.23 9.36 5.04
CA LYS A 143 9.80 10.65 4.66
C LYS A 143 8.90 11.30 3.61
N THR A 144 8.55 12.54 3.84
CA THR A 144 7.80 13.36 2.87
C THR A 144 8.49 14.70 2.75
N ASN A 145 8.97 15.03 1.55
CA ASN A 145 9.86 16.18 1.32
C ASN A 145 11.10 16.10 2.23
N ASN A 146 11.29 17.10 3.08
CA ASN A 146 12.42 17.19 4.00
C ASN A 146 12.09 16.78 5.44
N TYR A 147 10.86 16.25 5.67
CA TYR A 147 10.41 15.89 7.02
C TYR A 147 10.16 14.40 7.15
N TYR A 148 10.35 13.92 8.38
CA TYR A 148 10.04 12.55 8.75
C TYR A 148 8.81 12.55 9.64
N TYR A 149 7.94 11.57 9.39
CA TYR A 149 6.72 11.35 10.14
C TYR A 149 6.68 9.91 10.60
N TYR A 150 5.95 9.64 11.66
CA TYR A 150 5.74 8.28 12.14
C TYR A 150 4.28 8.04 12.52
N CYS A 151 3.88 6.78 12.44
CA CYS A 151 2.69 6.24 13.08
C CYS A 151 3.11 5.22 14.13
N LEU A 152 2.47 5.28 15.28
CA LEU A 152 2.69 4.32 16.35
C LEU A 152 1.60 3.25 16.30
N GLY A 153 1.99 2.00 16.09
CA GLY A 153 1.14 0.82 16.14
C GLY A 153 1.28 0.14 17.49
N THR A 154 0.21 0.09 18.27
CA THR A 154 0.15 -0.64 19.54
C THR A 154 -0.65 -1.92 19.37
N PHE A 155 -0.16 -3.02 19.96
CA PHE A 155 -0.81 -4.31 19.92
C PHE A 155 -1.34 -4.69 21.30
N ILE A 156 -2.67 -4.83 21.43
CA ILE A 156 -3.33 -5.37 22.64
C ILE A 156 -4.01 -6.70 22.27
N LYS A 157 -5.10 -6.66 21.51
CA LYS A 157 -5.76 -7.82 20.87
C LYS A 157 -5.60 -7.77 19.36
N ASN A 158 -5.61 -6.56 18.81
CA ASN A 158 -5.37 -6.21 17.42
C ASN A 158 -4.47 -4.98 17.41
N TYR A 159 -3.87 -4.69 16.24
CA TYR A 159 -3.13 -3.47 16.07
C TYR A 159 -4.06 -2.25 15.94
N ASN A 160 -3.69 -1.18 16.65
CA ASN A 160 -4.25 0.16 16.49
C ASN A 160 -3.11 1.10 16.15
N PHE A 161 -3.25 1.85 15.06
CA PHE A 161 -2.26 2.82 14.63
C PHE A 161 -2.75 4.24 14.92
N THR A 162 -1.84 5.08 15.42
CA THR A 162 -2.11 6.51 15.61
C THR A 162 -2.20 7.23 14.27
N THR A 163 -2.73 8.44 14.28
CA THR A 163 -2.52 9.40 13.19
C THR A 163 -1.03 9.70 13.05
N PRO A 164 -0.55 10.02 11.82
CA PRO A 164 0.84 10.39 11.62
C PRO A 164 1.22 11.67 12.38
N GLU A 165 2.38 11.63 13.01
CA GLU A 165 2.99 12.77 13.69
C GLU A 165 4.39 13.02 13.16
N LYS A 166 4.89 14.27 13.26
CA LYS A 166 6.27 14.59 12.90
C LYS A 166 7.23 13.85 13.81
N LEU A 167 8.26 13.25 13.25
CA LEU A 167 9.17 12.38 13.98
C LEU A 167 10.03 13.20 14.96
N ASP A 168 9.91 12.84 16.22
CA ASP A 168 10.75 13.29 17.31
C ASP A 168 11.27 12.05 18.04
N LEU A 169 12.54 11.70 17.80
CA LEU A 169 13.16 10.52 18.40
C LEU A 169 13.28 10.63 19.93
N SER A 170 13.31 11.83 20.50
CA SER A 170 13.39 12.02 21.94
C SER A 170 12.15 11.44 22.66
N LYS A 171 10.97 11.59 22.06
CA LYS A 171 9.71 11.06 22.57
C LYS A 171 9.61 9.54 22.49
N LEU A 172 10.43 8.91 21.64
CA LEU A 172 10.40 7.47 21.38
C LEU A 172 11.52 6.71 22.08
N LYS A 173 12.51 7.42 22.65
CA LYS A 173 13.76 6.85 23.16
C LYS A 173 13.58 5.81 24.26
N ASN A 174 12.60 6.02 25.13
CA ASN A 174 12.34 5.16 26.30
C ASN A 174 11.33 4.03 26.02
N LYS A 175 10.81 3.94 24.79
CA LYS A 175 9.84 2.90 24.42
C LYS A 175 10.54 1.69 23.82
N ASN A 176 10.01 0.51 24.11
CA ASN A 176 10.51 -0.73 23.50
C ASN A 176 9.85 -0.96 22.14
N LEU A 177 10.18 -0.10 21.17
CA LEU A 177 9.58 -0.08 19.84
C LEU A 177 10.40 -0.84 18.82
N LEU A 178 9.71 -1.45 17.88
CA LEU A 178 10.23 -1.89 16.60
C LEU A 178 10.09 -0.76 15.59
N PHE A 179 11.17 -0.26 15.04
CA PHE A 179 11.15 0.79 14.02
C PHE A 179 11.09 0.16 12.64
N VAL A 180 10.03 0.45 11.89
CA VAL A 180 9.88 0.02 10.50
C VAL A 180 10.19 1.21 9.59
N VAL A 181 11.25 1.06 8.81
CA VAL A 181 11.85 2.13 8.00
C VAL A 181 11.85 1.71 6.53
N PRO A 182 11.34 2.53 5.61
CA PRO A 182 11.48 2.27 4.18
C PRO A 182 12.95 2.11 3.79
N ASN A 183 13.24 1.13 2.94
CA ASN A 183 14.63 0.85 2.52
C ASN A 183 15.29 2.05 1.82
N GLU A 184 14.49 2.91 1.21
CA GLU A 184 14.93 4.12 0.48
C GLU A 184 15.57 5.17 1.38
N ILE A 185 15.22 5.18 2.67
CA ILE A 185 15.76 6.16 3.65
C ILE A 185 16.67 5.51 4.69
N LYS A 186 17.10 4.28 4.48
CA LYS A 186 17.93 3.53 5.45
C LYS A 186 19.24 4.22 5.82
N ASP A 187 19.82 4.98 4.89
CA ASP A 187 21.09 5.67 5.03
C ASP A 187 20.97 7.12 5.56
N ASP A 188 19.73 7.59 5.75
CA ASP A 188 19.47 8.92 6.27
C ASP A 188 19.98 9.05 7.72
N GLU A 189 20.51 10.22 8.06
CA GLU A 189 21.13 10.48 9.37
C GLU A 189 20.19 10.19 10.54
N ILE A 190 18.91 10.55 10.42
CA ILE A 190 17.91 10.30 11.46
C ILE A 190 17.72 8.81 11.73
N VAL A 191 17.86 7.96 10.71
CA VAL A 191 17.74 6.50 10.84
C VAL A 191 18.98 5.92 11.53
N LYS A 192 20.18 6.47 11.24
CA LYS A 192 21.43 6.04 11.86
C LYS A 192 21.45 6.28 13.38
N ASN A 193 20.66 7.24 13.86
CA ASN A 193 20.49 7.50 15.29
C ASN A 193 19.58 6.50 16.01
N ILE A 194 18.93 5.59 15.30
CA ILE A 194 18.11 4.51 15.85
C ILE A 194 18.99 3.27 16.03
N HIS A 195 18.92 2.62 17.20
CA HIS A 195 19.68 1.40 17.44
C HIS A 195 19.32 0.29 16.45
N PHE A 196 20.29 -0.22 15.70
CA PHE A 196 20.09 -1.10 14.55
C PHE A 196 19.27 -2.38 14.85
N LYS A 197 19.40 -2.97 16.07
CA LYS A 197 18.62 -4.16 16.48
C LYS A 197 17.11 -3.92 16.52
N LYS A 198 16.69 -2.67 16.62
CA LYS A 198 15.29 -2.25 16.66
C LYS A 198 14.74 -1.87 15.28
N ILE A 199 15.57 -1.90 14.22
CA ILE A 199 15.16 -1.50 12.88
C ILE A 199 14.75 -2.73 12.05
N ARG A 200 13.67 -2.56 11.28
CA ARG A 200 13.26 -3.43 10.17
C ARG A 200 13.18 -2.58 8.91
N LEU A 201 13.87 -3.02 7.87
CA LEU A 201 13.85 -2.34 6.58
C LEU A 201 12.68 -2.86 5.75
N ALA A 202 11.71 -2.00 5.49
CA ALA A 202 10.56 -2.32 4.66
C ALA A 202 10.90 -2.12 3.17
N LYS A 203 10.59 -3.14 2.36
CA LYS A 203 10.60 -3.04 0.90
C LYS A 203 9.17 -2.83 0.42
N PHE A 204 8.99 -1.92 -0.53
CA PHE A 204 7.69 -1.71 -1.16
C PHE A 204 7.16 -3.01 -1.77
N ASN A 205 6.01 -3.47 -1.30
CA ASN A 205 5.38 -4.69 -1.78
C ASN A 205 3.85 -4.60 -1.66
N LEU A 206 3.16 -4.50 -2.79
CA LEU A 206 1.70 -4.44 -2.82
C LEU A 206 1.02 -5.72 -2.31
N LYS A 207 1.69 -6.86 -2.31
CA LYS A 207 1.13 -8.10 -1.72
C LYS A 207 0.86 -7.96 -0.21
N ASN A 208 1.55 -7.03 0.48
CA ASN A 208 1.34 -6.76 1.89
C ASN A 208 -0.09 -6.29 2.22
N ILE A 209 -0.88 -5.86 1.22
CA ILE A 209 -2.29 -5.52 1.41
C ILE A 209 -3.10 -6.68 2.00
N VAL A 210 -2.74 -7.92 1.68
CA VAL A 210 -3.40 -9.12 2.22
C VAL A 210 -3.26 -9.16 3.74
N LEU A 211 -2.06 -8.88 4.25
CA LEU A 211 -1.81 -8.82 5.70
C LEU A 211 -2.61 -7.70 6.38
N LEU A 212 -2.82 -6.57 5.68
CA LEU A 212 -3.66 -5.49 6.20
C LEU A 212 -5.13 -5.91 6.27
N ILE A 213 -5.62 -6.61 5.25
CA ILE A 213 -7.00 -7.16 5.23
C ILE A 213 -7.19 -8.14 6.39
N GLU A 214 -6.25 -9.07 6.57
CA GLU A 214 -6.28 -10.09 7.62
C GLU A 214 -6.27 -9.50 9.03
N ASN A 215 -5.53 -8.40 9.23
CA ASN A 215 -5.44 -7.70 10.51
C ASN A 215 -6.49 -6.61 10.71
N ASN A 216 -7.46 -6.44 9.81
CA ASN A 216 -8.51 -5.40 9.84
C ASN A 216 -7.97 -3.96 9.88
N LEU A 217 -6.88 -3.70 9.18
CA LEU A 217 -6.24 -2.39 9.09
C LEU A 217 -6.64 -1.61 7.84
N ILE A 218 -7.65 -2.08 7.13
CA ILE A 218 -8.20 -1.42 5.94
C ILE A 218 -9.42 -0.59 6.33
N GLU A 219 -9.42 0.66 5.89
CA GLU A 219 -10.51 1.58 6.18
C GLU A 219 -11.54 1.60 5.05
N ASN A 220 -12.83 1.50 5.41
CA ASN A 220 -13.96 1.62 4.49
C ASN A 220 -14.73 2.95 4.63
N LYS A 221 -14.21 3.87 5.46
CA LYS A 221 -14.79 5.19 5.69
C LYS A 221 -14.58 6.10 4.49
N LEU A 222 -15.11 7.32 4.56
CA LEU A 222 -14.87 8.34 3.55
C LEU A 222 -13.37 8.48 3.27
N ILE A 223 -12.96 7.99 2.09
CA ILE A 223 -11.56 7.93 1.73
C ILE A 223 -11.07 9.35 1.39
N LYS A 224 -10.11 9.82 2.17
CA LYS A 224 -9.46 11.12 1.99
C LYS A 224 -7.96 10.93 1.79
N PRO A 225 -7.31 11.76 0.99
CA PRO A 225 -5.85 11.80 0.93
C PRO A 225 -5.25 12.07 2.30
N LEU A 226 -4.18 11.35 2.64
CA LEU A 226 -3.41 11.58 3.86
C LEU A 226 -2.33 12.63 3.57
N TYR A 227 -2.59 13.86 3.96
CA TYR A 227 -1.63 14.95 3.87
C TYR A 227 -0.89 15.12 5.19
N LEU A 228 0.43 15.28 5.09
CA LEU A 228 1.33 15.55 6.21
C LEU A 228 1.79 17.00 6.09
N SER A 229 1.54 17.80 7.13
CA SER A 229 1.91 19.22 7.23
C SER A 229 2.96 19.45 8.31
#